data_6e5a20cc559ce36ece5059e5ca11778a
#
_entry.id   6e5a20cc559ce36ece5059e5ca11778a
#
_cell.length_a   1.000
_cell.length_b   1.000
_cell.length_c   1.000
_cell.angle_alpha   90.00
_cell.angle_beta   90.00
_cell.angle_gamma   90.00
#
_symmetry.space_group_name_H-M   'P 1'
#
loop_
_entity.id
_entity.type
_entity.pdbx_description
1 polymer ?
#
loop_
_entity_poly.entity_id
_entity_poly.type
_entity_poly.pdbx_seq_one_letter_code
_entity_poly.pdbx_strand_id
1 'polypeptide(L)'
;MIELPPLGDLENALWLALLDIAEFRPADWTLVGGQMVLLHALEHGGSPRISTDLDLVVDARVHPPAIPAMAETLEGLGFRVEGIAPDGVGHRFVCGPVTIDVLAPEGAGERASLSLGGGVETIPIRGGSYALARSELVEVSTGGRIGKVPRPDLAGALVMKALAAQADRTRGPERHLSDLAFLLSLVADPYALGDELGAANRKRVRGAVALAEDDDPAWGTLDPAVRSNAKAAFTILTGAEVS
;
A
#
# COMPACT_ATOMS: atom_id res chain seq x y z
N MET A 1 6.42 13.36 -12.71
CA MET A 1 5.07 12.94 -13.16
C MET A 1 5.14 11.50 -13.62
N ILE A 2 4.28 10.66 -13.09
CA ILE A 2 4.16 9.23 -13.44
C ILE A 2 3.02 9.11 -14.44
N GLU A 3 3.31 8.67 -15.66
CA GLU A 3 2.31 8.40 -16.68
C GLU A 3 1.89 6.93 -16.59
N LEU A 4 0.60 6.69 -16.40
CA LEU A 4 0.08 5.32 -16.41
C LEU A 4 0.04 4.80 -17.85
N PRO A 5 0.41 3.53 -18.08
CA PRO A 5 0.29 2.93 -19.40
C PRO A 5 -1.19 2.87 -19.84
N PRO A 6 -1.47 2.60 -21.11
CA PRO A 6 -2.83 2.30 -21.54
C PRO A 6 -3.44 1.20 -20.65
N LEU A 7 -4.53 1.53 -19.97
CA LEU A 7 -5.22 0.66 -19.02
C LEU A 7 -6.49 0.08 -19.64
N GLY A 8 -6.90 -1.07 -19.14
CA GLY A 8 -8.24 -1.59 -19.39
C GLY A 8 -9.34 -0.72 -18.74
N ASP A 9 -10.60 -0.96 -19.11
CA ASP A 9 -11.71 -0.16 -18.61
C ASP A 9 -11.82 -0.15 -17.07
N LEU A 10 -11.58 -1.30 -16.45
CA LEU A 10 -11.60 -1.45 -14.99
C LEU A 10 -10.48 -0.64 -14.32
N GLU A 11 -9.25 -0.83 -14.77
CA GLU A 11 -8.08 -0.14 -14.20
C GLU A 11 -8.20 1.37 -14.42
N ASN A 12 -8.69 1.80 -15.58
CA ASN A 12 -8.92 3.22 -15.86
C ASN A 12 -9.98 3.79 -14.92
N ALA A 13 -11.12 3.10 -14.71
CA ALA A 13 -12.15 3.53 -13.77
C ALA A 13 -11.61 3.62 -12.34
N LEU A 14 -10.78 2.67 -11.92
CA LEU A 14 -10.13 2.66 -10.60
C LEU A 14 -9.24 3.89 -10.40
N TRP A 15 -8.38 4.21 -11.38
CA TRP A 15 -7.48 5.37 -11.29
C TRP A 15 -8.22 6.70 -11.39
N LEU A 16 -9.29 6.79 -12.17
CA LEU A 16 -10.13 7.99 -12.21
C LEU A 16 -10.82 8.22 -10.87
N ALA A 17 -11.33 7.16 -10.23
CA ALA A 17 -11.90 7.25 -8.89
C ALA A 17 -10.85 7.69 -7.85
N LEU A 18 -9.60 7.19 -7.94
CA LEU A 18 -8.52 7.63 -7.05
C LEU A 18 -8.20 9.13 -7.23
N LEU A 19 -8.19 9.62 -8.47
CA LEU A 19 -7.99 11.05 -8.75
C LEU A 19 -9.15 11.91 -8.22
N ASP A 20 -10.40 11.42 -8.30
CA ASP A 20 -11.55 12.10 -7.69
C ASP A 20 -11.40 12.18 -6.17
N ILE A 21 -11.00 11.07 -5.51
CA ILE A 21 -10.72 11.06 -4.08
C ILE A 21 -9.62 12.07 -3.74
N ALA A 22 -8.53 12.07 -4.48
CA ALA A 22 -7.41 12.99 -4.24
C ALA A 22 -7.79 14.47 -4.43
N GLU A 23 -8.72 14.77 -5.32
CA GLU A 23 -9.26 16.11 -5.53
C GLU A 23 -10.16 16.55 -4.37
N PHE A 24 -11.09 15.68 -3.93
CA PHE A 24 -12.00 16.00 -2.82
C PHE A 24 -11.34 15.90 -1.44
N ARG A 25 -10.32 15.06 -1.31
CA ARG A 25 -9.58 14.78 -0.08
C ARG A 25 -8.07 14.85 -0.33
N PRO A 26 -7.49 16.05 -0.42
CA PRO A 26 -6.06 16.22 -0.77
C PRO A 26 -5.09 15.83 0.35
N ALA A 27 -5.58 15.50 1.56
CA ALA A 27 -4.78 15.17 2.74
C ALA A 27 -5.45 14.07 3.60
N ASP A 28 -4.77 13.66 4.66
CA ASP A 28 -5.22 12.74 5.70
C ASP A 28 -5.38 11.28 5.26
N TRP A 29 -4.72 10.87 4.20
CA TRP A 29 -4.69 9.48 3.74
C TRP A 29 -3.43 9.21 2.90
N THR A 30 -3.18 7.93 2.65
CA THR A 30 -2.12 7.47 1.76
C THR A 30 -2.54 6.20 1.03
N LEU A 31 -2.17 6.10 -0.26
CA LEU A 31 -2.38 4.90 -1.06
C LEU A 31 -1.37 3.84 -0.63
N VAL A 32 -1.85 2.64 -0.34
CA VAL A 32 -1.01 1.48 -0.04
C VAL A 32 -1.33 0.32 -1.00
N GLY A 33 -0.98 -0.91 -0.65
CA GLY A 33 -1.36 -2.09 -1.44
C GLY A 33 -0.64 -2.24 -2.77
N GLY A 34 -1.32 -2.82 -3.74
CA GLY A 34 -0.75 -3.15 -5.06
C GLY A 34 -0.52 -1.92 -5.93
N GLN A 35 -1.43 -0.94 -5.87
CA GLN A 35 -1.33 0.27 -6.68
C GLN A 35 -0.20 1.20 -6.22
N MET A 36 0.14 1.20 -4.92
CA MET A 36 1.35 1.85 -4.42
C MET A 36 2.60 1.24 -5.06
N VAL A 37 2.69 -0.09 -5.15
CA VAL A 37 3.82 -0.78 -5.80
C VAL A 37 3.87 -0.46 -7.29
N LEU A 38 2.72 -0.37 -7.97
CA LEU A 38 2.64 0.06 -9.36
C LEU A 38 3.26 1.43 -9.57
N LEU A 39 2.95 2.42 -8.71
CA LEU A 39 3.55 3.76 -8.83
C LEU A 39 5.06 3.73 -8.66
N HIS A 40 5.59 2.98 -7.68
CA HIS A 40 7.04 2.80 -7.52
C HIS A 40 7.67 2.16 -8.76
N ALA A 41 7.01 1.19 -9.35
CA ALA A 41 7.53 0.52 -10.54
C ALA A 41 7.58 1.44 -11.75
N LEU A 42 6.49 2.15 -12.03
CA LEU A 42 6.43 3.05 -13.19
C LEU A 42 7.46 4.18 -13.08
N GLU A 43 7.69 4.70 -11.86
CA GLU A 43 8.71 5.71 -11.60
C GLU A 43 10.13 5.23 -11.94
N HIS A 44 10.39 3.94 -11.81
CA HIS A 44 11.69 3.31 -12.08
C HIS A 44 11.72 2.51 -13.40
N GLY A 45 10.72 2.67 -14.25
CA GLY A 45 10.65 2.00 -15.55
C GLY A 45 10.37 0.49 -15.47
N GLY A 46 9.83 0.03 -14.34
CA GLY A 46 9.43 -1.37 -14.14
C GLY A 46 8.01 -1.65 -14.62
N SER A 47 7.68 -2.93 -14.72
CA SER A 47 6.35 -3.42 -15.08
C SER A 47 5.82 -4.36 -13.98
N PRO A 48 5.14 -3.84 -12.98
CA PRO A 48 4.68 -4.65 -11.86
C PRO A 48 3.38 -5.39 -12.17
N ARG A 49 2.99 -6.22 -11.22
CA ARG A 49 1.68 -6.85 -11.18
C ARG A 49 0.57 -5.78 -11.09
N ILE A 50 -0.47 -5.94 -11.90
CA ILE A 50 -1.67 -5.10 -11.82
C ILE A 50 -2.51 -5.54 -10.61
N SER A 51 -2.92 -4.58 -9.77
CA SER A 51 -3.94 -4.76 -8.72
C SER A 51 -5.29 -4.27 -9.23
N THR A 52 -6.36 -4.91 -8.78
CA THR A 52 -7.74 -4.58 -9.18
C THR A 52 -8.52 -3.84 -8.10
N ASP A 53 -7.84 -3.46 -7.02
CA ASP A 53 -8.38 -2.75 -5.87
C ASP A 53 -7.47 -1.59 -5.44
N LEU A 54 -8.06 -0.62 -4.73
CA LEU A 54 -7.34 0.45 -4.04
C LEU A 54 -7.36 0.17 -2.54
N ASP A 55 -6.22 0.31 -1.90
CA ASP A 55 -6.10 0.26 -0.45
C ASP A 55 -5.70 1.66 0.06
N LEU A 56 -6.53 2.29 0.88
CA LEU A 56 -6.31 3.62 1.45
C LEU A 56 -6.16 3.53 2.96
N VAL A 57 -5.04 4.02 3.50
CA VAL A 57 -4.89 4.22 4.95
C VAL A 57 -5.22 5.66 5.28
N VAL A 58 -6.20 5.87 6.17
CA VAL A 58 -6.72 7.19 6.53
C VAL A 58 -6.25 7.59 7.93
N ASP A 59 -5.67 8.79 8.08
CA ASP A 59 -5.03 9.23 9.33
C ASP A 59 -6.02 9.70 10.40
N ALA A 60 -6.71 8.75 11.00
CA ALA A 60 -7.63 9.00 12.12
C ALA A 60 -6.93 9.41 13.42
N ARG A 61 -5.60 9.31 13.55
CA ARG A 61 -4.85 9.67 14.76
C ARG A 61 -4.62 11.17 14.85
N VAL A 62 -4.28 11.80 13.72
CA VAL A 62 -4.04 13.24 13.62
C VAL A 62 -5.37 13.96 13.41
N HIS A 63 -6.25 13.40 12.60
CA HIS A 63 -7.56 13.93 12.29
C HIS A 63 -8.67 12.92 12.67
N PRO A 64 -9.16 12.91 13.89
CA PRO A 64 -10.16 11.92 14.36
C PRO A 64 -11.39 11.72 13.46
N PRO A 65 -11.92 12.75 12.76
CA PRO A 65 -13.04 12.57 11.83
C PRO A 65 -12.62 12.15 10.40
N ALA A 66 -11.33 11.86 10.14
CA ALA A 66 -10.87 11.60 8.78
C ALA A 66 -11.51 10.35 8.13
N ILE A 67 -11.73 9.27 8.91
CA ILE A 67 -12.39 8.06 8.41
C ILE A 67 -13.86 8.31 8.07
N PRO A 68 -14.72 8.87 8.96
CA PRO A 68 -16.06 9.26 8.56
C PRO A 68 -16.11 10.18 7.34
N ALA A 69 -15.22 11.17 7.29
CA ALA A 69 -15.18 12.11 6.17
C ALA A 69 -14.72 11.47 4.86
N MET A 70 -13.86 10.43 4.91
CA MET A 70 -13.52 9.62 3.73
C MET A 70 -14.74 8.79 3.29
N ALA A 71 -15.44 8.18 4.22
CA ALA A 71 -16.66 7.43 3.92
C ALA A 71 -17.72 8.32 3.25
N GLU A 72 -17.99 9.52 3.78
CA GLU A 72 -18.90 10.50 3.18
C GLU A 72 -18.46 10.90 1.76
N THR A 73 -17.14 11.07 1.53
CA THR A 73 -16.61 11.37 0.19
C THR A 73 -16.88 10.22 -0.78
N LEU A 74 -16.61 8.99 -0.37
CA LEU A 74 -16.85 7.80 -1.18
C LEU A 74 -18.35 7.60 -1.49
N GLU A 75 -19.23 7.81 -0.49
CA GLU A 75 -20.68 7.77 -0.70
C GLU A 75 -21.14 8.85 -1.69
N GLY A 76 -20.59 10.06 -1.59
CA GLY A 76 -20.83 11.15 -2.54
C GLY A 76 -20.38 10.83 -3.97
N LEU A 77 -19.36 10.00 -4.13
CA LEU A 77 -18.87 9.47 -5.42
C LEU A 77 -19.66 8.21 -5.87
N GLY A 78 -20.69 7.78 -5.13
CA GLY A 78 -21.55 6.66 -5.48
C GLY A 78 -21.07 5.30 -4.97
N PHE A 79 -20.03 5.25 -4.17
CA PHE A 79 -19.57 4.01 -3.53
C PHE A 79 -20.46 3.63 -2.34
N ARG A 80 -20.53 2.34 -2.04
CA ARG A 80 -21.27 1.79 -0.90
C ARG A 80 -20.43 0.76 -0.18
N VAL A 81 -20.55 0.71 1.14
CA VAL A 81 -19.88 -0.31 1.95
C VAL A 81 -20.44 -1.70 1.61
N GLU A 82 -19.57 -2.66 1.41
CA GLU A 82 -19.88 -4.06 1.12
C GLU A 82 -19.04 -5.01 1.97
N GLY A 83 -19.52 -6.26 2.13
CA GLY A 83 -18.77 -7.28 2.86
C GLY A 83 -18.69 -7.03 4.37
N ILE A 84 -19.77 -6.53 4.97
CA ILE A 84 -19.83 -6.28 6.42
C ILE A 84 -19.91 -7.60 7.17
N ALA A 85 -18.98 -7.82 8.10
CA ALA A 85 -18.98 -8.97 8.98
C ALA A 85 -20.11 -8.86 10.05
N PRO A 86 -20.55 -10.00 10.67
CA PRO A 86 -21.63 -9.99 11.65
C PRO A 86 -21.37 -9.12 12.89
N ASP A 87 -20.13 -8.82 13.19
CA ASP A 87 -19.70 -7.94 14.30
C ASP A 87 -19.67 -6.44 13.92
N GLY A 88 -20.14 -6.08 12.71
CA GLY A 88 -20.16 -4.71 12.23
C GLY A 88 -18.84 -4.23 11.62
N VAL A 89 -17.85 -5.13 11.44
CA VAL A 89 -16.56 -4.78 10.84
C VAL A 89 -16.67 -4.85 9.31
N GLY A 90 -16.21 -3.80 8.65
CA GLY A 90 -16.13 -3.70 7.20
C GLY A 90 -15.09 -2.67 6.80
N HIS A 91 -14.55 -2.76 5.60
CA HIS A 91 -13.56 -1.78 5.12
C HIS A 91 -13.69 -1.52 3.62
N ARG A 92 -14.55 -2.28 2.94
CA ARG A 92 -14.67 -2.29 1.49
C ARG A 92 -15.79 -1.42 1.00
N PHE A 93 -15.47 -0.54 0.07
CA PHE A 93 -16.40 0.27 -0.70
C PHE A 93 -16.41 -0.20 -2.15
N VAL A 94 -17.61 -0.27 -2.76
CA VAL A 94 -17.79 -0.74 -4.12
C VAL A 94 -18.69 0.23 -4.91
N CYS A 95 -18.27 0.53 -6.15
CA CYS A 95 -19.08 1.24 -7.14
C CYS A 95 -18.87 0.58 -8.52
N GLY A 96 -19.88 -0.12 -9.02
CA GLY A 96 -19.73 -0.93 -10.22
C GLY A 96 -18.61 -1.97 -10.06
N PRO A 97 -17.60 -1.99 -10.95
CA PRO A 97 -16.48 -2.92 -10.83
C PRO A 97 -15.34 -2.42 -9.91
N VAL A 98 -15.39 -1.16 -9.46
CA VAL A 98 -14.33 -0.52 -8.69
C VAL A 98 -14.47 -0.87 -7.21
N THR A 99 -13.36 -1.32 -6.61
CA THR A 99 -13.27 -1.66 -5.19
C THR A 99 -12.22 -0.80 -4.50
N ILE A 100 -12.58 -0.22 -3.35
CA ILE A 100 -11.71 0.61 -2.52
C ILE A 100 -11.80 0.11 -1.08
N ASP A 101 -10.67 -0.27 -0.50
CA ASP A 101 -10.58 -0.64 0.90
C ASP A 101 -10.08 0.56 1.71
N VAL A 102 -10.90 1.02 2.67
CA VAL A 102 -10.58 2.11 3.61
C VAL A 102 -10.12 1.50 4.92
N LEU A 103 -8.91 1.82 5.35
CA LEU A 103 -8.23 1.19 6.46
C LEU A 103 -7.77 2.25 7.46
N ALA A 104 -7.71 1.89 8.75
CA ALA A 104 -7.15 2.73 9.81
C ALA A 104 -5.67 2.38 10.06
N PRO A 105 -4.83 3.33 10.53
CA PRO A 105 -3.52 3.00 11.04
C PRO A 105 -3.62 2.32 12.41
N GLU A 106 -2.63 1.47 12.74
CA GLU A 106 -2.51 0.95 14.09
C GLU A 106 -2.37 2.07 15.12
N GLY A 107 -2.96 1.87 16.30
CA GLY A 107 -2.91 2.85 17.39
C GLY A 107 -3.79 4.08 17.16
N ALA A 108 -4.81 4.00 16.31
CA ALA A 108 -5.81 5.06 16.14
C ALA A 108 -6.48 5.44 17.47
N GLY A 109 -6.57 4.47 18.41
CA GLY A 109 -6.98 4.70 19.80
C GLY A 109 -8.47 5.00 19.97
N GLU A 110 -8.90 5.17 21.23
CA GLU A 110 -10.31 5.42 21.60
C GLU A 110 -10.84 6.80 21.16
N ARG A 111 -9.94 7.73 20.80
CA ARG A 111 -10.33 9.09 20.38
C ARG A 111 -10.64 9.23 18.90
N ALA A 112 -10.22 8.26 18.10
CA ALA A 112 -10.46 8.24 16.67
C ALA A 112 -11.76 7.50 16.36
N SER A 113 -12.59 8.09 15.52
CA SER A 113 -13.73 7.37 14.97
C SER A 113 -13.29 6.44 13.86
N LEU A 114 -13.57 5.15 14.01
CA LEU A 114 -13.36 4.15 12.96
C LEU A 114 -14.63 3.93 12.12
N SER A 115 -15.67 4.72 12.35
CA SER A 115 -16.98 4.58 11.72
C SER A 115 -16.92 4.91 10.21
N LEU A 116 -17.47 4.03 9.43
CA LEU A 116 -17.75 4.20 7.99
C LEU A 116 -19.22 4.56 7.73
N GLY A 117 -20.00 4.83 8.80
CA GLY A 117 -21.45 5.03 8.71
C GLY A 117 -22.25 3.74 8.93
N GLY A 118 -23.56 3.90 9.22
CA GLY A 118 -24.48 2.76 9.34
C GLY A 118 -24.14 1.73 10.43
N GLY A 119 -23.30 2.07 11.42
CA GLY A 119 -22.85 1.13 12.44
C GLY A 119 -21.68 0.24 12.01
N VAL A 120 -21.07 0.53 10.87
CA VAL A 120 -19.89 -0.20 10.36
C VAL A 120 -18.61 0.49 10.81
N GLU A 121 -17.63 -0.28 11.26
CA GLU A 121 -16.29 0.21 11.62
C GLU A 121 -15.23 -0.44 10.74
N THR A 122 -14.21 0.35 10.34
CA THR A 122 -13.05 -0.18 9.62
C THR A 122 -12.05 -0.83 10.56
N ILE A 123 -11.07 -1.52 9.96
CA ILE A 123 -10.03 -2.26 10.67
C ILE A 123 -8.71 -1.48 10.71
N PRO A 124 -7.99 -1.54 11.83
CA PRO A 124 -6.62 -1.05 11.88
C PRO A 124 -5.64 -2.03 11.24
N ILE A 125 -4.67 -1.50 10.50
CA ILE A 125 -3.59 -2.30 9.89
C ILE A 125 -2.23 -1.93 10.47
N ARG A 126 -1.38 -2.95 10.61
CA ARG A 126 0.00 -2.76 11.08
C ARG A 126 0.83 -2.05 10.02
N GLY A 127 1.62 -1.06 10.46
CA GLY A 127 2.46 -0.25 9.58
C GLY A 127 1.77 0.96 8.97
N GLY A 128 0.43 1.08 9.11
CA GLY A 128 -0.33 2.21 8.59
C GLY A 128 0.16 3.55 9.10
N SER A 129 0.52 3.62 10.39
CA SER A 129 1.12 4.82 11.01
C SER A 129 2.45 5.21 10.38
N TYR A 130 3.29 4.24 10.06
CA TYR A 130 4.57 4.49 9.41
C TYR A 130 4.39 4.89 7.94
N ALA A 131 3.46 4.26 7.24
CA ALA A 131 3.12 4.61 5.86
C ALA A 131 2.63 6.07 5.75
N LEU A 132 1.74 6.51 6.63
CA LEU A 132 1.26 7.89 6.69
C LEU A 132 2.38 8.89 6.99
N ALA A 133 3.25 8.57 7.95
CA ALA A 133 4.39 9.43 8.31
C ALA A 133 5.44 9.55 7.20
N ARG A 134 5.47 8.59 6.28
CA ARG A 134 6.38 8.52 5.12
C ARG A 134 5.70 8.84 3.80
N SER A 135 4.48 9.38 3.85
CA SER A 135 3.70 9.69 2.66
C SER A 135 4.26 10.90 1.92
N GLU A 136 4.40 10.77 0.61
CA GLU A 136 4.78 11.81 -0.33
C GLU A 136 3.74 11.95 -1.44
N LEU A 137 3.60 13.15 -1.99
CA LEU A 137 2.69 13.40 -3.10
C LEU A 137 3.40 13.13 -4.43
N VAL A 138 2.88 12.20 -5.21
CA VAL A 138 3.35 11.94 -6.57
C VAL A 138 2.33 12.40 -7.59
N GLU A 139 2.80 13.06 -8.66
CA GLU A 139 1.95 13.49 -9.74
C GLU A 139 1.73 12.34 -10.72
N VAL A 140 0.46 12.01 -10.96
CA VAL A 140 0.02 10.89 -11.79
C VAL A 140 -0.82 11.40 -12.96
N SER A 141 -0.59 10.86 -14.15
CA SER A 141 -1.38 11.15 -15.36
C SER A 141 -2.04 9.86 -15.87
N THR A 142 -3.36 9.91 -16.08
CA THR A 142 -4.16 8.82 -16.69
C THR A 142 -5.39 9.37 -17.39
N GLY A 143 -5.77 8.81 -18.53
CA GLY A 143 -7.01 9.16 -19.24
C GLY A 143 -7.16 10.66 -19.56
N GLY A 144 -6.05 11.37 -19.72
CA GLY A 144 -6.04 12.84 -19.95
C GLY A 144 -6.25 13.68 -18.69
N ARG A 145 -6.34 13.08 -17.51
CA ARG A 145 -6.38 13.75 -16.20
C ARG A 145 -5.03 13.66 -15.52
N ILE A 146 -4.69 14.72 -14.77
CA ILE A 146 -3.51 14.80 -13.93
C ILE A 146 -3.96 15.09 -12.51
N GLY A 147 -3.39 14.39 -11.53
CA GLY A 147 -3.64 14.64 -10.11
C GLY A 147 -2.46 14.25 -9.25
N LYS A 148 -2.52 14.62 -7.97
CA LYS A 148 -1.49 14.28 -6.97
C LYS A 148 -2.03 13.23 -6.02
N VAL A 149 -1.34 12.11 -5.95
CA VAL A 149 -1.72 10.95 -5.13
C VAL A 149 -0.70 10.80 -4.00
N PRO A 150 -1.13 10.77 -2.72
CA PRO A 150 -0.23 10.47 -1.62
C PRO A 150 0.09 8.97 -1.60
N ARG A 151 1.35 8.60 -1.54
CA ARG A 151 1.84 7.24 -1.35
C ARG A 151 3.03 7.23 -0.39
N PRO A 152 3.28 6.14 0.35
CA PRO A 152 4.53 6.01 1.09
C PRO A 152 5.73 6.01 0.15
N ASP A 153 6.84 6.59 0.60
CA ASP A 153 8.13 6.42 -0.06
C ASP A 153 8.61 4.96 -0.01
N LEU A 154 9.76 4.67 -0.60
CA LEU A 154 10.29 3.31 -0.68
C LEU A 154 10.45 2.64 0.70
N ALA A 155 10.91 3.39 1.72
CA ALA A 155 11.03 2.87 3.09
C ALA A 155 9.67 2.47 3.68
N GLY A 156 8.67 3.33 3.52
CA GLY A 156 7.28 3.06 3.93
C GLY A 156 6.68 1.86 3.18
N ALA A 157 6.89 1.80 1.88
CA ALA A 157 6.40 0.71 1.02
C ALA A 157 6.98 -0.66 1.42
N LEU A 158 8.29 -0.73 1.68
CA LEU A 158 8.96 -1.96 2.13
C LEU A 158 8.38 -2.47 3.46
N VAL A 159 8.21 -1.57 4.44
CA VAL A 159 7.64 -1.93 5.76
C VAL A 159 6.20 -2.41 5.61
N MET A 160 5.39 -1.73 4.80
CA MET A 160 4.00 -2.12 4.57
C MET A 160 3.90 -3.51 3.96
N LYS A 161 4.67 -3.81 2.91
CA LYS A 161 4.63 -5.12 2.24
C LYS A 161 5.17 -6.24 3.11
N ALA A 162 6.21 -5.98 3.89
CA ALA A 162 6.73 -6.95 4.85
C ALA A 162 5.71 -7.29 5.94
N LEU A 163 4.99 -6.31 6.48
CA LEU A 163 3.95 -6.54 7.49
C LEU A 163 2.70 -7.21 6.90
N ALA A 164 2.33 -6.88 5.66
CA ALA A 164 1.23 -7.54 4.96
C ALA A 164 1.54 -9.02 4.71
N ALA A 165 2.76 -9.37 4.30
CA ALA A 165 3.19 -10.76 4.14
C ALA A 165 3.10 -11.57 5.44
N GLN A 166 3.36 -10.94 6.59
CA GLN A 166 3.24 -11.58 7.91
C GLN A 166 1.79 -11.74 8.37
N ALA A 167 0.89 -10.88 7.91
CA ALA A 167 -0.50 -10.82 8.39
C ALA A 167 -1.47 -11.63 7.52
N ASP A 168 -1.22 -11.74 6.20
CA ASP A 168 -2.15 -12.40 5.28
C ASP A 168 -2.10 -13.92 5.41
N ARG A 169 -3.10 -14.45 6.13
CA ARG A 169 -3.31 -15.89 6.32
C ARG A 169 -4.40 -16.47 5.41
N THR A 170 -5.12 -15.60 4.70
CA THR A 170 -6.33 -15.99 3.95
C THR A 170 -6.02 -16.27 2.48
N ARG A 171 -5.28 -15.35 1.84
CA ARG A 171 -4.89 -15.45 0.42
C ARG A 171 -3.45 -15.91 0.23
N GLY A 172 -2.71 -16.08 1.34
CA GLY A 172 -1.28 -16.39 1.36
C GLY A 172 -0.38 -15.18 1.18
N PRO A 173 0.87 -15.26 1.64
CA PRO A 173 1.82 -14.16 1.64
C PRO A 173 2.45 -13.89 0.26
N GLU A 174 2.31 -14.79 -0.72
CA GLU A 174 3.12 -14.86 -1.95
C GLU A 174 3.08 -13.54 -2.74
N ARG A 175 1.89 -12.95 -2.88
CA ARG A 175 1.73 -11.66 -3.58
C ARG A 175 2.47 -10.53 -2.87
N HIS A 176 2.48 -10.52 -1.53
CA HIS A 176 3.15 -9.51 -0.74
C HIS A 176 4.67 -9.71 -0.74
N LEU A 177 5.12 -10.96 -0.76
CA LEU A 177 6.54 -11.31 -0.88
C LEU A 177 7.07 -10.92 -2.27
N SER A 178 6.32 -11.18 -3.35
CA SER A 178 6.68 -10.74 -4.70
C SER A 178 6.76 -9.22 -4.81
N ASP A 179 5.77 -8.51 -4.25
CA ASP A 179 5.77 -7.05 -4.19
C ASP A 179 6.97 -6.52 -3.37
N LEU A 180 7.28 -7.17 -2.24
CA LEU A 180 8.44 -6.81 -1.40
C LEU A 180 9.77 -7.07 -2.11
N ALA A 181 9.92 -8.22 -2.76
CA ALA A 181 11.10 -8.54 -3.56
C ALA A 181 11.32 -7.50 -4.67
N PHE A 182 10.24 -7.10 -5.34
CA PHE A 182 10.28 -6.04 -6.35
C PHE A 182 10.75 -4.70 -5.74
N LEU A 183 10.16 -4.25 -4.63
CA LEU A 183 10.57 -3.00 -3.97
C LEU A 183 12.03 -3.05 -3.50
N LEU A 184 12.51 -4.21 -3.05
CA LEU A 184 13.93 -4.41 -2.70
C LEU A 184 14.86 -4.24 -3.91
N SER A 185 14.41 -4.56 -5.13
CA SER A 185 15.19 -4.36 -6.35
C SER A 185 15.38 -2.88 -6.72
N LEU A 186 14.56 -1.99 -6.15
CA LEU A 186 14.65 -0.54 -6.35
C LEU A 186 15.61 0.15 -5.35
N VAL A 187 16.13 -0.59 -4.37
CA VAL A 187 17.01 -0.04 -3.34
C VAL A 187 18.39 0.24 -3.92
N ALA A 188 18.72 1.51 -4.09
CA ALA A 188 20.02 1.95 -4.63
C ALA A 188 21.15 1.87 -3.59
N ASP A 189 20.87 2.24 -2.33
CA ASP A 189 21.81 2.19 -1.21
C ASP A 189 21.15 1.52 0.01
N PRO A 190 21.37 0.22 0.22
CA PRO A 190 20.75 -0.49 1.32
C PRO A 190 21.32 -0.12 2.70
N TYR A 191 22.52 0.45 2.78
CA TYR A 191 23.10 0.91 4.05
C TYR A 191 22.40 2.20 4.49
N ALA A 192 22.34 3.21 3.62
CA ALA A 192 21.65 4.46 3.88
C ALA A 192 20.17 4.22 4.23
N LEU A 193 19.47 3.35 3.46
CA LEU A 193 18.09 2.99 3.73
C LEU A 193 17.95 2.23 5.07
N GLY A 194 18.93 1.40 5.43
CA GLY A 194 18.96 0.70 6.73
C GLY A 194 19.06 1.65 7.93
N ASP A 195 19.86 2.70 7.82
CA ASP A 195 19.97 3.75 8.83
C ASP A 195 18.64 4.55 8.93
N GLU A 196 18.02 4.86 7.81
CA GLU A 196 16.74 5.56 7.73
C GLU A 196 15.59 4.74 8.34
N LEU A 197 15.51 3.45 8.07
CA LEU A 197 14.52 2.54 8.64
C LEU A 197 14.66 2.40 10.15
N GLY A 198 15.87 2.41 10.65
CA GLY A 198 16.19 2.14 12.05
C GLY A 198 15.89 0.69 12.48
N ALA A 199 16.32 0.32 13.67
CA ALA A 199 16.28 -1.07 14.15
C ALA A 199 14.85 -1.69 14.15
N ALA A 200 13.85 -0.91 14.53
CA ALA A 200 12.47 -1.41 14.65
C ALA A 200 11.88 -1.78 13.29
N ASN A 201 12.06 -0.94 12.26
CA ASN A 201 11.51 -1.20 10.93
C ASN A 201 12.34 -2.25 10.17
N ARG A 202 13.66 -2.27 10.35
CA ARG A 202 14.51 -3.38 9.87
C ARG A 202 14.03 -4.73 10.41
N LYS A 203 13.64 -4.80 11.70
CA LYS A 203 13.04 -6.01 12.28
C LYS A 203 11.70 -6.37 11.62
N ARG A 204 10.88 -5.38 11.25
CA ARG A 204 9.62 -5.61 10.53
C ARG A 204 9.88 -6.20 9.14
N VAL A 205 10.85 -5.65 8.39
CA VAL A 205 11.25 -6.19 7.08
C VAL A 205 11.83 -7.61 7.21
N ARG A 206 12.68 -7.86 8.21
CA ARG A 206 13.19 -9.22 8.53
C ARG A 206 12.07 -10.23 8.77
N GLY A 207 10.92 -9.79 9.27
CA GLY A 207 9.76 -10.66 9.51
C GLY A 207 9.18 -11.31 8.26
N ALA A 208 9.53 -10.89 7.06
CA ALA A 208 9.26 -11.58 5.80
C ALA A 208 10.26 -12.73 5.60
N VAL A 209 10.25 -13.68 6.53
CA VAL A 209 11.27 -14.74 6.68
C VAL A 209 11.43 -15.63 5.44
N ALA A 210 10.40 -15.78 4.63
CA ALA A 210 10.45 -16.57 3.39
C ALA A 210 11.51 -16.01 2.41
N LEU A 211 11.74 -14.68 2.40
CA LEU A 211 12.78 -14.07 1.55
C LEU A 211 14.23 -14.36 2.01
N ALA A 212 14.42 -15.05 3.13
CA ALA A 212 15.73 -15.58 3.50
C ALA A 212 16.09 -16.87 2.73
N GLU A 213 15.09 -17.53 2.14
CA GLU A 213 15.30 -18.71 1.29
C GLU A 213 15.71 -18.27 -0.12
N ASP A 214 16.85 -18.75 -0.62
CA ASP A 214 17.38 -18.36 -1.94
C ASP A 214 16.47 -18.76 -3.10
N ASP A 215 15.71 -19.82 -2.94
CA ASP A 215 14.78 -20.37 -3.92
C ASP A 215 13.32 -19.95 -3.73
N ASP A 216 13.03 -18.99 -2.82
CA ASP A 216 11.66 -18.51 -2.64
C ASP A 216 11.09 -18.01 -3.98
N PRO A 217 9.87 -18.42 -4.36
CA PRO A 217 9.24 -18.05 -5.63
C PRO A 217 9.17 -16.53 -5.87
N ALA A 218 9.12 -15.71 -4.82
CA ALA A 218 9.10 -14.26 -4.96
C ALA A 218 10.34 -13.71 -5.68
N TRP A 219 11.52 -14.30 -5.45
CA TRP A 219 12.73 -13.95 -6.18
C TRP A 219 12.65 -14.30 -7.66
N GLY A 220 11.91 -15.36 -8.00
CA GLY A 220 11.68 -15.80 -9.38
C GLY A 220 10.85 -14.80 -10.20
N THR A 221 10.11 -13.91 -9.56
CA THR A 221 9.33 -12.87 -10.26
C THR A 221 10.18 -11.72 -10.79
N LEU A 222 11.43 -11.59 -10.32
CA LEU A 222 12.35 -10.53 -10.71
C LEU A 222 13.14 -10.90 -11.96
N ASP A 223 13.45 -9.89 -12.77
CA ASP A 223 14.46 -10.03 -13.82
C ASP A 223 15.79 -10.50 -13.19
N PRO A 224 16.47 -11.50 -13.76
CA PRO A 224 17.76 -11.99 -13.26
C PRO A 224 18.80 -10.88 -13.05
N ALA A 225 18.77 -9.82 -13.84
CA ALA A 225 19.72 -8.71 -13.75
C ALA A 225 19.62 -7.94 -12.43
N VAL A 226 18.42 -7.83 -11.82
CA VAL A 226 18.20 -7.09 -10.58
C VAL A 226 18.03 -7.98 -9.35
N ARG A 227 17.82 -9.28 -9.54
CA ARG A 227 17.55 -10.25 -8.46
C ARG A 227 18.66 -10.30 -7.42
N SER A 228 19.92 -10.36 -7.85
CA SER A 228 21.07 -10.43 -6.96
C SER A 228 21.18 -9.18 -6.09
N ASN A 229 20.90 -8.01 -6.66
CA ASN A 229 20.89 -6.74 -5.91
C ASN A 229 19.74 -6.70 -4.89
N ALA A 230 18.56 -7.21 -5.25
CA ALA A 230 17.41 -7.28 -4.34
C ALA A 230 17.69 -8.20 -3.13
N LYS A 231 18.30 -9.37 -3.36
CA LYS A 231 18.73 -10.29 -2.30
C LYS A 231 19.79 -9.65 -1.40
N ALA A 232 20.79 -8.99 -1.99
CA ALA A 232 21.81 -8.26 -1.23
C ALA A 232 21.18 -7.13 -0.39
N ALA A 233 20.24 -6.37 -0.95
CA ALA A 233 19.52 -5.35 -0.21
C ALA A 233 18.74 -5.95 0.97
N PHE A 234 18.06 -7.08 0.80
CA PHE A 234 17.37 -7.78 1.89
C PHE A 234 18.34 -8.19 2.99
N THR A 235 19.47 -8.82 2.64
CA THR A 235 20.53 -9.24 3.59
C THR A 235 21.05 -8.05 4.39
N ILE A 236 21.44 -6.95 3.73
CA ILE A 236 21.99 -5.76 4.37
C ILE A 236 20.96 -5.10 5.30
N LEU A 237 19.73 -4.90 4.81
CA LEU A 237 18.66 -4.27 5.58
C LEU A 237 18.26 -5.07 6.80
N THR A 238 18.24 -6.39 6.70
CA THR A 238 17.71 -7.27 7.74
C THR A 238 18.80 -7.92 8.60
N GLY A 239 20.01 -8.05 8.07
CA GLY A 239 21.08 -8.88 8.64
C GLY A 239 20.75 -10.38 8.59
N ALA A 240 19.79 -10.81 7.81
CA ALA A 240 19.50 -12.22 7.52
C ALA A 240 20.30 -12.62 6.30
N GLU A 241 21.00 -13.74 6.34
CA GLU A 241 21.61 -14.32 5.14
C GLU A 241 20.53 -14.97 4.29
N VAL A 242 20.61 -14.78 2.98
CA VAL A 242 19.77 -15.51 2.01
C VAL A 242 20.53 -16.80 1.69
N SER A 243 19.96 -17.95 2.02
CA SER A 243 20.58 -19.27 1.95
C SER A 243 19.79 -20.27 1.09
#